data_f5845bff75a847913f4bf6e316ec1472
#
_entry.id   f5845bff75a847913f4bf6e316ec1472
#
_cell.length_a   1.000
_cell.length_b   1.000
_cell.length_c   1.000
_cell.angle_alpha   90.00
_cell.angle_beta   90.00
_cell.angle_gamma   90.00
#
_symmetry.space_group_name_H-M   'P 1'
#
loop_
_entity.id
_entity.type
_entity.pdbx_description
1 polymer ?
#
loop_
_entity_poly.entity_id
_entity_poly.type
_entity_poly.pdbx_seq_one_letter_code
_entity_poly.pdbx_strand_id
1 'polypeptide(L)'
;MNKPLDLKVETERRERADYVLSRTDKYFTKSRQIVEKFGDKTVTYGVFLRRSTVCAVNPALEILREYYPQDAVPLKITRLYEEGAFVPDQKPIFTYTGSFAALVELETLILRRVGTACVSAYNACKMATDLPKVAFIDMHARHACGDDLSILAAYGAAVGSRIAKLSGAVGFLGSSQDLTAHFYGQENGLGTMPHAIVGYAGSTLRAAQMYAETHPRDDLTVLVDYYAREFSDALEVCRWWYKDMRPADPASARALALAFRIDTHGECYAEGLDYEQSAELVANWLHVLNEYEAVRAVMGEEAYDSDTLNIVKDRVRKVLFGTGVSVASVIKMRQTLDAAGFNSARIVGSSGFTPFKCKMFGHARAPVDVIGTGSFIPEAFGETFATADIFMYDGEFGIKVGREKLFQGLKP
;
A
#
# COMPACT_ATOMS: atom_id res chain seq x y z
N MET A 1 -0.45 -20.89 -51.99
CA MET A 1 0.94 -20.72 -51.50
C MET A 1 0.90 -20.51 -50.01
N ASN A 2 1.20 -21.54 -49.23
CA ASN A 2 1.28 -21.46 -47.79
C ASN A 2 2.54 -20.63 -47.44
N LYS A 3 2.38 -19.52 -46.73
CA LYS A 3 3.51 -18.82 -46.14
C LYS A 3 4.30 -19.79 -45.25
N PRO A 4 5.66 -19.74 -45.26
CA PRO A 4 6.42 -20.59 -44.34
C PRO A 4 5.99 -20.28 -42.91
N LEU A 5 5.72 -21.34 -42.15
CA LEU A 5 5.40 -21.23 -40.73
C LEU A 5 6.63 -20.64 -40.03
N ASP A 6 6.45 -19.47 -39.40
CA ASP A 6 7.49 -18.92 -38.56
C ASP A 6 7.45 -19.68 -37.22
N LEU A 7 8.34 -20.65 -37.07
CA LEU A 7 8.43 -21.55 -35.92
C LEU A 7 8.56 -20.78 -34.58
N LYS A 8 9.15 -19.60 -34.61
CA LYS A 8 9.30 -18.75 -33.42
C LYS A 8 7.95 -18.21 -32.99
N VAL A 9 7.17 -17.66 -33.91
CA VAL A 9 5.82 -17.15 -33.66
C VAL A 9 4.88 -18.25 -33.16
N GLU A 10 4.98 -19.45 -33.74
CA GLU A 10 4.16 -20.59 -33.31
C GLU A 10 4.53 -21.07 -31.90
N THR A 11 5.82 -21.07 -31.54
CA THR A 11 6.28 -21.43 -30.20
C THR A 11 5.78 -20.40 -29.17
N GLU A 12 5.95 -19.11 -29.42
CA GLU A 12 5.45 -18.03 -28.54
C GLU A 12 3.92 -18.10 -28.36
N ARG A 13 3.18 -18.44 -29.42
CA ARG A 13 1.72 -18.62 -29.37
C ARG A 13 1.31 -19.81 -28.48
N ARG A 14 2.03 -20.93 -28.54
CA ARG A 14 1.80 -22.10 -27.66
C ARG A 14 2.12 -21.78 -26.22
N GLU A 15 3.25 -21.14 -25.95
CA GLU A 15 3.63 -20.74 -24.60
C GLU A 15 2.60 -19.79 -23.95
N ARG A 16 2.06 -18.83 -24.74
CA ARG A 16 0.98 -17.95 -24.29
C ARG A 16 -0.32 -18.72 -23.98
N ALA A 17 -0.71 -19.64 -24.86
CA ALA A 17 -1.89 -20.49 -24.64
C ALA A 17 -1.73 -21.34 -23.38
N ASP A 18 -0.58 -21.97 -23.18
CA ASP A 18 -0.29 -22.79 -22.01
C ASP A 18 -0.28 -21.95 -20.72
N TYR A 19 0.20 -20.73 -20.77
CA TYR A 19 0.16 -19.79 -19.65
C TYR A 19 -1.29 -19.50 -19.22
N VAL A 20 -2.18 -19.21 -20.15
CA VAL A 20 -3.61 -18.96 -19.88
C VAL A 20 -4.29 -20.21 -19.34
N LEU A 21 -4.18 -21.35 -20.06
CA LEU A 21 -4.85 -22.61 -19.74
C LEU A 21 -4.45 -23.19 -18.36
N SER A 22 -3.21 -22.96 -17.94
CA SER A 22 -2.72 -23.41 -16.63
C SER A 22 -3.24 -22.57 -15.47
N ARG A 23 -3.74 -21.36 -15.73
CA ARG A 23 -4.12 -20.35 -14.73
C ARG A 23 -5.60 -19.96 -14.73
N THR A 24 -6.36 -20.46 -15.68
CA THR A 24 -7.81 -20.22 -15.77
C THR A 24 -8.60 -21.29 -15.03
N ASP A 25 -9.78 -20.92 -14.50
CA ASP A 25 -10.70 -21.87 -13.89
C ASP A 25 -11.26 -22.83 -14.96
N LYS A 26 -11.33 -24.12 -14.64
CA LYS A 26 -11.67 -25.17 -15.61
C LYS A 26 -13.09 -25.06 -16.18
N TYR A 27 -14.00 -24.41 -15.48
CA TYR A 27 -15.34 -24.16 -16.04
C TYR A 27 -15.28 -23.18 -17.22
N PHE A 28 -14.33 -22.27 -17.28
CA PHE A 28 -14.11 -21.38 -18.42
C PHE A 28 -13.57 -22.12 -19.65
N THR A 29 -12.64 -23.07 -19.45
CA THR A 29 -12.18 -23.94 -20.52
C THR A 29 -13.33 -24.77 -21.11
N LYS A 30 -14.23 -25.28 -20.24
CA LYS A 30 -15.44 -25.99 -20.69
C LYS A 30 -16.41 -25.07 -21.44
N SER A 31 -16.57 -23.83 -20.94
CA SER A 31 -17.40 -22.82 -21.58
C SER A 31 -16.89 -22.50 -23.00
N ARG A 32 -15.57 -22.35 -23.18
CA ARG A 32 -14.96 -22.15 -24.47
C ARG A 32 -15.29 -23.30 -25.44
N GLN A 33 -15.15 -24.56 -25.03
CA GLN A 33 -15.49 -25.75 -25.84
C GLN A 33 -16.97 -25.76 -26.27
N ILE A 34 -17.88 -25.31 -25.39
CA ILE A 34 -19.30 -25.18 -25.72
C ILE A 34 -19.50 -24.10 -26.79
N VAL A 35 -18.88 -22.93 -26.61
CA VAL A 35 -18.99 -21.79 -27.54
C VAL A 35 -18.43 -22.19 -28.93
N GLU A 36 -17.27 -22.83 -28.97
CA GLU A 36 -16.65 -23.31 -30.21
C GLU A 36 -17.55 -24.32 -30.96
N LYS A 37 -18.31 -25.13 -30.22
CA LYS A 37 -19.21 -26.13 -30.82
C LYS A 37 -20.54 -25.53 -31.31
N PHE A 38 -21.13 -24.58 -30.57
CA PHE A 38 -22.47 -24.08 -30.83
C PHE A 38 -22.52 -22.71 -31.48
N GLY A 39 -21.38 -22.08 -31.69
CA GLY A 39 -21.21 -20.76 -32.31
C GLY A 39 -20.76 -19.70 -31.34
N ASP A 40 -19.74 -18.95 -31.75
CA ASP A 40 -19.19 -17.84 -30.99
C ASP A 40 -20.11 -16.63 -31.09
N LYS A 41 -20.03 -15.77 -30.04
CA LYS A 41 -20.74 -14.52 -29.96
C LYS A 41 -19.81 -13.38 -29.61
N THR A 42 -20.12 -12.18 -30.07
CA THR A 42 -19.47 -10.97 -29.56
C THR A 42 -20.11 -10.61 -28.23
N VAL A 43 -19.31 -10.56 -27.16
CA VAL A 43 -19.80 -10.23 -25.82
C VAL A 43 -19.15 -8.98 -25.28
N THR A 44 -19.85 -8.27 -24.39
CA THR A 44 -19.29 -7.14 -23.62
C THR A 44 -19.37 -7.46 -22.13
N TYR A 45 -18.21 -7.49 -21.50
CA TYR A 45 -18.05 -7.62 -20.07
C TYR A 45 -17.95 -6.24 -19.40
N GLY A 46 -18.46 -6.14 -18.18
CA GLY A 46 -18.18 -5.02 -17.28
C GLY A 46 -17.55 -5.51 -16.00
N VAL A 47 -16.45 -4.88 -15.60
CA VAL A 47 -15.66 -5.24 -14.40
C VAL A 47 -15.89 -4.23 -13.30
N PHE A 48 -16.14 -4.70 -12.07
CA PHE A 48 -16.40 -3.87 -10.91
C PHE A 48 -15.89 -4.49 -9.60
N LEU A 49 -15.77 -3.65 -8.57
CA LEU A 49 -15.52 -4.05 -7.17
C LEU A 49 -16.76 -3.75 -6.32
N ARG A 50 -16.90 -4.47 -5.20
CA ARG A 50 -18.02 -4.32 -4.26
C ARG A 50 -17.72 -3.31 -3.14
N ARG A 51 -16.70 -2.51 -3.31
CA ARG A 51 -16.30 -1.42 -2.42
C ARG A 51 -15.80 -0.24 -3.24
N SER A 52 -15.83 0.93 -2.65
CA SER A 52 -15.17 2.10 -3.22
C SER A 52 -13.66 1.87 -3.31
N THR A 53 -13.06 2.32 -4.39
CA THR A 53 -11.65 2.07 -4.70
C THR A 53 -11.02 3.22 -5.50
N VAL A 54 -9.73 3.10 -5.80
CA VAL A 54 -9.04 3.93 -6.80
C VAL A 54 -8.73 3.05 -8.00
N CYS A 55 -9.01 3.55 -9.19
CA CYS A 55 -8.74 2.84 -10.44
C CYS A 55 -7.24 2.58 -10.60
N ALA A 56 -6.83 1.32 -10.64
CA ALA A 56 -5.45 0.87 -10.83
C ALA A 56 -5.47 -0.41 -11.69
N VAL A 57 -6.04 -0.31 -12.90
CA VAL A 57 -6.41 -1.48 -13.72
C VAL A 57 -5.44 -1.79 -14.85
N ASN A 58 -4.39 -0.99 -15.07
CA ASN A 58 -3.44 -1.23 -16.16
C ASN A 58 -2.90 -2.67 -16.21
N PRO A 59 -2.50 -3.30 -15.07
CA PRO A 59 -2.01 -4.68 -15.11
C PRO A 59 -3.04 -5.71 -15.59
N ALA A 60 -4.34 -5.44 -15.38
CA ALA A 60 -5.42 -6.28 -15.91
C ALA A 60 -5.67 -6.02 -17.41
N LEU A 61 -5.59 -4.76 -17.84
CA LEU A 61 -5.74 -4.40 -19.25
C LEU A 61 -4.58 -4.91 -20.12
N GLU A 62 -3.39 -5.03 -19.55
CA GLU A 62 -2.23 -5.63 -20.22
C GLU A 62 -2.48 -7.11 -20.55
N ILE A 63 -3.09 -7.87 -19.63
CA ILE A 63 -3.50 -9.26 -19.90
C ILE A 63 -4.44 -9.35 -21.11
N LEU A 64 -5.43 -8.46 -21.20
CA LEU A 64 -6.32 -8.43 -22.37
C LEU A 64 -5.55 -8.18 -23.66
N ARG A 65 -4.64 -7.20 -23.68
CA ARG A 65 -3.86 -6.85 -24.89
C ARG A 65 -2.86 -7.92 -25.28
N GLU A 66 -2.25 -8.58 -24.31
CA GLU A 66 -1.20 -9.56 -24.52
C GLU A 66 -1.77 -10.92 -24.95
N TYR A 67 -2.86 -11.38 -24.30
CA TYR A 67 -3.35 -12.75 -24.49
C TYR A 67 -4.59 -12.86 -25.38
N TYR A 68 -5.25 -11.74 -25.72
CA TYR A 68 -6.36 -11.78 -26.68
C TYR A 68 -5.85 -12.09 -28.09
N PRO A 69 -6.43 -13.09 -28.81
CA PRO A 69 -5.98 -13.47 -30.15
C PRO A 69 -6.20 -12.35 -31.16
N GLN A 70 -5.19 -12.08 -31.99
CA GLN A 70 -5.25 -11.03 -33.01
C GLN A 70 -6.13 -11.37 -34.21
N ASP A 71 -6.40 -12.66 -34.43
CA ASP A 71 -7.22 -13.22 -35.50
C ASP A 71 -8.72 -13.35 -35.12
N ALA A 72 -9.07 -13.02 -33.88
CA ALA A 72 -10.45 -12.97 -33.41
C ALA A 72 -11.13 -11.63 -33.77
N VAL A 73 -12.42 -11.51 -33.45
CA VAL A 73 -13.15 -10.23 -33.52
C VAL A 73 -12.36 -9.14 -32.73
N PRO A 74 -12.16 -7.94 -33.29
CA PRO A 74 -11.31 -6.94 -32.69
C PRO A 74 -11.68 -6.65 -31.24
N LEU A 75 -10.68 -6.72 -30.32
CA LEU A 75 -10.85 -6.36 -28.93
C LEU A 75 -11.10 -4.86 -28.78
N LYS A 76 -12.20 -4.49 -28.13
CA LYS A 76 -12.48 -3.11 -27.74
C LYS A 76 -12.45 -3.00 -26.22
N ILE A 77 -11.57 -2.17 -25.67
CA ILE A 77 -11.49 -1.87 -24.24
C ILE A 77 -11.97 -0.43 -24.05
N THR A 78 -12.94 -0.23 -23.16
CA THR A 78 -13.46 1.11 -22.79
C THR A 78 -13.23 1.34 -21.30
N ARG A 79 -12.40 2.33 -20.97
CA ARG A 79 -12.23 2.79 -19.59
C ARG A 79 -13.42 3.65 -19.23
N LEU A 80 -14.02 3.43 -18.08
CA LEU A 80 -15.06 4.25 -17.50
C LEU A 80 -14.50 5.22 -16.45
N TYR A 81 -13.32 4.86 -15.93
CA TYR A 81 -12.54 5.69 -15.02
C TYR A 81 -11.06 5.67 -15.44
N GLU A 82 -10.44 6.82 -15.43
CA GLU A 82 -9.01 6.95 -15.69
C GLU A 82 -8.17 6.38 -14.54
N GLU A 83 -6.93 6.00 -14.83
CA GLU A 83 -6.00 5.47 -13.84
C GLU A 83 -5.75 6.50 -12.74
N GLY A 84 -6.06 6.13 -11.49
CA GLY A 84 -6.02 7.00 -10.32
C GLY A 84 -7.36 7.66 -9.96
N ALA A 85 -8.38 7.58 -10.79
CA ALA A 85 -9.69 8.12 -10.46
C ALA A 85 -10.34 7.32 -9.29
N PHE A 86 -11.07 8.04 -8.45
CA PHE A 86 -11.91 7.41 -7.43
C PHE A 86 -13.12 6.73 -8.09
N VAL A 87 -13.35 5.47 -7.73
CA VAL A 87 -14.47 4.66 -8.22
C VAL A 87 -15.37 4.31 -7.04
N PRO A 88 -16.65 4.73 -7.05
CA PRO A 88 -17.62 4.33 -6.05
C PRO A 88 -17.85 2.81 -6.05
N ASP A 89 -18.35 2.28 -4.93
CA ASP A 89 -18.75 0.87 -4.82
C ASP A 89 -19.75 0.48 -5.92
N GLN A 90 -19.61 -0.76 -6.40
CA GLN A 90 -20.50 -1.34 -7.39
C GLN A 90 -20.63 -0.52 -8.70
N LYS A 91 -19.63 0.30 -9.05
CA LYS A 91 -19.57 0.93 -10.37
C LYS A 91 -18.62 0.17 -11.27
N PRO A 92 -19.00 -0.12 -12.53
CA PRO A 92 -18.09 -0.69 -13.51
C PRO A 92 -16.88 0.24 -13.71
N ILE A 93 -15.67 -0.35 -13.67
CA ILE A 93 -14.41 0.40 -13.79
C ILE A 93 -14.01 0.52 -15.26
N PHE A 94 -14.16 -0.58 -15.99
CA PHE A 94 -13.94 -0.67 -17.42
C PHE A 94 -14.83 -1.73 -18.04
N THR A 95 -15.00 -1.70 -19.36
CA THR A 95 -15.65 -2.73 -20.16
C THR A 95 -14.68 -3.25 -21.22
N TYR A 96 -14.88 -4.48 -21.64
CA TYR A 96 -14.17 -5.04 -22.78
C TYR A 96 -15.10 -5.90 -23.64
N THR A 97 -14.95 -5.75 -24.95
CA THR A 97 -15.82 -6.38 -25.96
C THR A 97 -14.95 -7.20 -26.91
N GLY A 98 -15.40 -8.39 -27.26
CA GLY A 98 -14.72 -9.27 -28.20
C GLY A 98 -15.39 -10.63 -28.33
N SER A 99 -14.73 -11.59 -28.99
CA SER A 99 -15.15 -12.99 -29.10
C SER A 99 -15.31 -13.63 -27.71
N PHE A 100 -16.44 -14.24 -27.44
CA PHE A 100 -16.66 -14.94 -26.17
C PHE A 100 -15.68 -16.11 -26.00
N ALA A 101 -15.45 -16.87 -27.04
CA ALA A 101 -14.48 -17.97 -27.05
C ALA A 101 -13.06 -17.50 -26.67
N ALA A 102 -12.67 -16.29 -27.11
CA ALA A 102 -11.35 -15.73 -26.84
C ALA A 102 -11.25 -15.08 -25.44
N LEU A 103 -12.34 -14.51 -24.93
CA LEU A 103 -12.35 -13.76 -23.66
C LEU A 103 -12.60 -14.63 -22.44
N VAL A 104 -13.38 -15.69 -22.57
CA VAL A 104 -13.88 -16.47 -21.43
C VAL A 104 -12.76 -17.05 -20.56
N GLU A 105 -11.65 -17.47 -21.14
CA GLU A 105 -10.49 -18.02 -20.40
C GLU A 105 -9.60 -16.93 -19.77
N LEU A 106 -9.76 -15.67 -20.15
CA LEU A 106 -8.98 -14.56 -19.60
C LEU A 106 -9.58 -13.98 -18.31
N GLU A 107 -10.83 -14.30 -17.98
CA GLU A 107 -11.55 -13.73 -16.85
C GLU A 107 -10.81 -13.92 -15.53
N THR A 108 -10.37 -15.15 -15.21
CA THR A 108 -9.59 -15.42 -13.98
C THR A 108 -8.31 -14.58 -13.90
N LEU A 109 -7.60 -14.45 -15.03
CA LEU A 109 -6.34 -13.70 -15.08
C LEU A 109 -6.53 -12.20 -14.91
N ILE A 110 -7.63 -11.67 -15.42
CA ILE A 110 -8.01 -10.26 -15.31
C ILE A 110 -8.42 -9.94 -13.88
N LEU A 111 -9.37 -10.69 -13.32
CA LEU A 111 -9.99 -10.35 -12.05
C LEU A 111 -9.01 -10.38 -10.87
N ARG A 112 -8.10 -11.36 -10.83
CA ARG A 112 -7.09 -11.43 -9.78
C ARG A 112 -6.09 -10.25 -9.79
N ARG A 113 -5.99 -9.50 -10.90
CA ARG A 113 -5.14 -8.31 -11.01
C ARG A 113 -5.84 -7.01 -10.65
N VAL A 114 -7.15 -6.94 -10.83
CA VAL A 114 -7.94 -5.74 -10.55
C VAL A 114 -8.01 -5.47 -9.05
N GLY A 115 -8.41 -6.46 -8.27
CA GLY A 115 -8.77 -6.26 -6.87
C GLY A 115 -7.60 -5.75 -6.02
N THR A 116 -6.49 -6.47 -6.02
CA THR A 116 -5.31 -6.14 -5.22
C THR A 116 -4.77 -4.74 -5.55
N ALA A 117 -4.59 -4.43 -6.83
CA ALA A 117 -4.05 -3.15 -7.26
C ALA A 117 -4.97 -1.99 -6.88
N CYS A 118 -6.28 -2.11 -7.16
CA CYS A 118 -7.25 -1.05 -6.88
C CYS A 118 -7.44 -0.79 -5.38
N VAL A 119 -7.50 -1.84 -4.55
CA VAL A 119 -7.64 -1.69 -3.09
C VAL A 119 -6.39 -1.12 -2.47
N SER A 120 -5.21 -1.59 -2.88
CA SER A 120 -3.93 -1.03 -2.41
C SER A 120 -3.79 0.45 -2.81
N ALA A 121 -4.24 0.82 -4.02
CA ALA A 121 -4.26 2.21 -4.47
C ALA A 121 -5.16 3.10 -3.58
N TYR A 122 -6.35 2.62 -3.25
CA TYR A 122 -7.26 3.33 -2.37
C TYR A 122 -6.65 3.53 -0.98
N ASN A 123 -6.13 2.46 -0.37
CA ASN A 123 -5.55 2.49 0.96
C ASN A 123 -4.33 3.42 1.01
N ALA A 124 -3.40 3.32 0.07
CA ALA A 124 -2.22 4.17 0.00
C ALA A 124 -2.57 5.65 -0.23
N CYS A 125 -3.57 5.93 -1.08
CA CYS A 125 -4.09 7.27 -1.29
C CYS A 125 -4.63 7.87 0.02
N LYS A 126 -5.48 7.11 0.75
CA LYS A 126 -6.03 7.54 2.04
C LYS A 126 -4.93 7.81 3.06
N MET A 127 -3.97 6.90 3.21
CA MET A 127 -2.86 7.06 4.15
C MET A 127 -2.05 8.33 3.88
N ALA A 128 -1.69 8.56 2.62
CA ALA A 128 -0.92 9.73 2.22
C ALA A 128 -1.73 11.04 2.33
N THR A 129 -3.05 11.00 2.12
CA THR A 129 -3.93 12.15 2.28
C THR A 129 -4.15 12.50 3.75
N ASP A 130 -4.29 11.49 4.62
CA ASP A 130 -4.49 11.68 6.06
C ASP A 130 -3.20 12.17 6.76
N LEU A 131 -2.02 11.93 6.16
CA LEU A 131 -0.71 12.37 6.64
C LEU A 131 0.09 13.10 5.53
N PRO A 132 -0.37 14.26 5.06
CA PRO A 132 0.15 14.89 3.85
C PRO A 132 1.63 15.33 3.96
N LYS A 133 2.13 15.59 5.16
CA LYS A 133 3.52 16.01 5.40
C LYS A 133 4.48 14.85 5.68
N VAL A 134 3.97 13.63 5.80
CA VAL A 134 4.74 12.44 6.16
C VAL A 134 5.12 11.67 4.90
N ALA A 135 6.36 11.24 4.81
CA ALA A 135 6.82 10.34 3.77
C ALA A 135 6.45 8.88 4.11
N PHE A 136 6.19 8.08 3.09
CA PHE A 136 5.92 6.65 3.24
C PHE A 136 6.97 5.82 2.52
N ILE A 137 7.33 4.69 3.12
CA ILE A 137 8.14 3.64 2.50
C ILE A 137 7.32 2.36 2.47
N ASP A 138 7.21 1.78 1.30
CA ASP A 138 6.59 0.48 1.09
C ASP A 138 7.48 -0.63 1.68
N MET A 139 7.00 -1.28 2.74
CA MET A 139 7.69 -2.37 3.45
C MET A 139 6.87 -3.67 3.45
N HIS A 140 6.00 -3.89 2.43
CA HIS A 140 5.13 -5.07 2.40
C HIS A 140 5.83 -6.34 1.89
N ALA A 141 6.98 -6.25 1.26
CA ALA A 141 7.65 -7.34 0.52
C ALA A 141 7.60 -8.70 1.23
N ARG A 142 8.08 -8.76 2.48
CA ARG A 142 8.11 -10.02 3.27
C ARG A 142 6.73 -10.49 3.75
N HIS A 143 5.68 -9.68 3.57
CA HIS A 143 4.31 -10.00 3.97
C HIS A 143 3.40 -10.31 2.77
N ALA A 144 3.92 -10.19 1.55
CA ALA A 144 3.20 -10.54 0.33
C ALA A 144 3.18 -12.06 0.12
N CYS A 145 2.05 -12.56 -0.39
CA CYS A 145 1.92 -13.96 -0.78
C CYS A 145 2.47 -14.18 -2.20
N GLY A 146 3.78 -13.99 -2.35
CA GLY A 146 4.52 -14.14 -3.63
C GLY A 146 4.64 -12.85 -4.44
N ASP A 147 5.46 -12.93 -5.48
CA ASP A 147 5.86 -11.77 -6.29
C ASP A 147 4.68 -11.12 -7.01
N ASP A 148 3.75 -11.89 -7.56
CA ASP A 148 2.56 -11.37 -8.23
C ASP A 148 1.76 -10.42 -7.31
N LEU A 149 1.52 -10.82 -6.05
CA LEU A 149 0.81 -9.98 -5.09
C LEU A 149 1.64 -8.75 -4.71
N SER A 150 2.94 -8.94 -4.52
CA SER A 150 3.88 -7.86 -4.18
C SER A 150 3.90 -6.79 -5.28
N ILE A 151 4.03 -7.19 -6.54
CA ILE A 151 4.04 -6.29 -7.69
C ILE A 151 2.71 -5.52 -7.81
N LEU A 152 1.57 -6.22 -7.71
CA LEU A 152 0.25 -5.60 -7.83
C LEU A 152 -0.04 -4.61 -6.69
N ALA A 153 0.35 -4.96 -5.46
CA ALA A 153 0.16 -4.09 -4.31
C ALA A 153 1.03 -2.82 -4.40
N ALA A 154 2.31 -2.97 -4.75
CA ALA A 154 3.22 -1.83 -4.94
C ALA A 154 2.79 -0.93 -6.10
N TYR A 155 2.37 -1.51 -7.24
CA TYR A 155 1.80 -0.77 -8.35
C TYR A 155 0.59 0.07 -7.88
N GLY A 156 -0.35 -0.57 -7.18
CA GLY A 156 -1.52 0.11 -6.62
C GLY A 156 -1.11 1.24 -5.68
N ALA A 157 -0.21 0.98 -4.72
CA ALA A 157 0.27 1.99 -3.79
C ALA A 157 0.91 3.19 -4.51
N ALA A 158 1.69 2.95 -5.55
CA ALA A 158 2.28 4.01 -6.38
C ALA A 158 1.21 4.85 -7.10
N VAL A 159 0.15 4.21 -7.64
CA VAL A 159 -1.01 4.91 -8.24
C VAL A 159 -1.70 5.80 -7.18
N GLY A 160 -2.06 5.23 -6.03
CA GLY A 160 -2.71 5.97 -4.94
C GLY A 160 -1.86 7.11 -4.40
N SER A 161 -0.55 6.88 -4.26
CA SER A 161 0.42 7.90 -3.85
C SER A 161 0.48 9.08 -4.84
N ARG A 162 0.48 8.81 -6.15
CA ARG A 162 0.48 9.89 -7.16
C ARG A 162 -0.73 10.80 -7.02
N ILE A 163 -1.91 10.23 -6.75
CA ILE A 163 -3.13 11.02 -6.54
C ILE A 163 -3.03 11.89 -5.29
N ALA A 164 -2.56 11.34 -4.18
CA ALA A 164 -2.33 12.12 -2.96
C ALA A 164 -1.30 13.25 -3.17
N LYS A 165 -0.22 13.00 -3.95
CA LYS A 165 0.78 14.01 -4.32
C LYS A 165 0.18 15.18 -5.12
N LEU A 166 -0.81 14.95 -5.97
CA LEU A 166 -1.53 16.01 -6.68
C LEU A 166 -2.29 16.95 -5.72
N SER A 167 -2.64 16.45 -4.52
CA SER A 167 -3.25 17.24 -3.44
C SER A 167 -2.21 17.80 -2.44
N GLY A 168 -0.91 17.74 -2.76
CA GLY A 168 0.17 18.30 -1.95
C GLY A 168 0.76 17.36 -0.90
N ALA A 169 0.40 16.07 -0.89
CA ALA A 169 1.01 15.10 0.00
C ALA A 169 2.43 14.72 -0.45
N VAL A 170 3.30 14.36 0.50
CA VAL A 170 4.61 13.77 0.22
C VAL A 170 4.46 12.36 -0.36
N GLY A 171 3.58 11.54 0.21
CA GLY A 171 3.24 10.21 -0.25
C GLY A 171 4.38 9.20 -0.18
N PHE A 172 4.26 8.09 -0.93
CA PHE A 172 5.27 7.03 -0.98
C PHE A 172 6.48 7.44 -1.80
N LEU A 173 7.68 7.27 -1.23
CA LEU A 173 8.96 7.65 -1.81
C LEU A 173 9.73 6.47 -2.41
N GLY A 174 9.45 5.25 -1.98
CA GLY A 174 10.16 4.06 -2.45
C GLY A 174 9.62 2.78 -1.83
N SER A 175 10.21 1.67 -2.25
CA SER A 175 9.96 0.33 -1.74
C SER A 175 11.20 -0.22 -1.04
N SER A 176 11.00 -1.19 -0.14
CA SER A 176 12.09 -1.90 0.56
C SER A 176 12.77 -2.98 -0.29
N GLN A 177 12.36 -3.17 -1.55
CA GLN A 177 12.92 -4.16 -2.47
C GLN A 177 13.07 -3.60 -3.89
N ASP A 178 14.08 -4.08 -4.61
CA ASP A 178 14.38 -3.64 -5.97
C ASP A 178 13.27 -3.99 -6.97
N LEU A 179 12.62 -5.15 -6.79
CA LEU A 179 11.55 -5.65 -7.67
C LEU A 179 10.45 -4.61 -7.92
N THR A 180 10.15 -3.77 -6.93
CA THR A 180 9.03 -2.81 -6.98
C THR A 180 9.49 -1.36 -6.87
N ALA A 181 10.79 -1.09 -6.73
CA ALA A 181 11.35 0.25 -6.57
C ALA A 181 10.99 1.19 -7.73
N HIS A 182 10.98 0.67 -8.96
CA HIS A 182 10.69 1.41 -10.17
C HIS A 182 9.29 2.04 -10.22
N PHE A 183 8.28 1.48 -9.52
CA PHE A 183 6.94 2.07 -9.43
C PHE A 183 6.94 3.43 -8.70
N TYR A 184 7.93 3.65 -7.84
CA TYR A 184 8.12 4.88 -7.07
C TYR A 184 9.18 5.80 -7.69
N GLY A 185 9.73 5.45 -8.87
CA GLY A 185 10.76 6.22 -9.56
C GLY A 185 12.18 6.02 -8.98
N GLN A 186 12.41 4.92 -8.27
CA GLN A 186 13.71 4.54 -7.73
C GLN A 186 14.33 3.41 -8.54
N GLU A 187 15.66 3.38 -8.65
CA GLU A 187 16.39 2.28 -9.29
C GLU A 187 16.51 1.07 -8.34
N ASN A 188 16.68 1.32 -7.05
CA ASN A 188 16.90 0.31 -6.04
C ASN A 188 15.94 0.50 -4.86
N GLY A 189 15.75 -0.57 -4.08
CA GLY A 189 14.99 -0.54 -2.83
C GLY A 189 15.66 0.33 -1.77
N LEU A 190 14.83 0.89 -0.89
CA LEU A 190 15.28 1.68 0.25
C LEU A 190 15.51 0.75 1.45
N GLY A 191 16.76 0.71 1.93
CA GLY A 191 17.14 -0.07 3.11
C GLY A 191 16.94 0.70 4.41
N THR A 192 16.63 -0.06 5.50
CA THR A 192 16.69 0.40 6.87
C THR A 192 17.42 -0.66 7.71
N MET A 193 17.73 -0.34 8.98
CA MET A 193 18.39 -1.27 9.89
C MET A 193 17.40 -2.35 10.39
N PRO A 194 17.67 -3.66 10.22
CA PRO A 194 16.84 -4.71 10.79
C PRO A 194 17.21 -5.00 12.27
N HIS A 195 16.29 -5.56 13.05
CA HIS A 195 16.53 -6.01 14.42
C HIS A 195 17.75 -6.95 14.55
N ALA A 196 17.94 -7.83 13.57
CA ALA A 196 19.03 -8.79 13.57
C ALA A 196 20.42 -8.14 13.69
N ILE A 197 20.63 -6.95 13.09
CA ILE A 197 21.94 -6.29 13.18
C ILE A 197 22.16 -5.65 14.55
N VAL A 198 21.11 -5.19 15.21
CA VAL A 198 21.20 -4.65 16.59
C VAL A 198 21.58 -5.77 17.56
N GLY A 199 20.94 -6.95 17.45
CA GLY A 199 21.30 -8.13 18.23
C GLY A 199 22.71 -8.63 17.93
N TYR A 200 23.12 -8.65 16.67
CA TYR A 200 24.49 -9.02 16.27
C TYR A 200 25.55 -8.08 16.86
N ALA A 201 25.29 -6.78 16.86
CA ALA A 201 26.21 -5.76 17.37
C ALA A 201 26.30 -5.72 18.90
N GLY A 202 25.30 -6.25 19.61
CA GLY A 202 25.21 -6.23 21.07
C GLY A 202 24.75 -4.91 21.69
N SER A 203 24.62 -3.85 20.92
CA SER A 203 24.01 -2.57 21.34
C SER A 203 23.53 -1.77 20.12
N THR A 204 22.56 -0.89 20.34
CA THR A 204 22.03 0.03 19.32
C THR A 204 23.09 0.99 18.78
N LEU A 205 23.92 1.56 19.68
CA LEU A 205 25.01 2.44 19.29
C LEU A 205 26.05 1.69 18.41
N ARG A 206 26.44 0.48 18.81
CA ARG A 206 27.42 -0.30 18.03
C ARG A 206 26.86 -0.66 16.66
N ALA A 207 25.59 -1.02 16.56
CA ALA A 207 24.93 -1.26 15.28
C ALA A 207 24.94 -0.01 14.37
N ALA A 208 24.64 1.17 14.93
CA ALA A 208 24.71 2.44 14.22
C ALA A 208 26.14 2.73 13.71
N GLN A 209 27.16 2.51 14.53
CA GLN A 209 28.57 2.69 14.16
C GLN A 209 28.98 1.74 13.02
N MET A 210 28.64 0.46 13.13
CA MET A 210 28.94 -0.55 12.11
C MET A 210 28.25 -0.21 10.78
N TYR A 211 27.00 0.25 10.82
CA TYR A 211 26.29 0.67 9.62
C TYR A 211 26.96 1.86 8.95
N ALA A 212 27.27 2.90 9.69
CA ALA A 212 27.92 4.11 9.16
C ALA A 212 29.33 3.84 8.61
N GLU A 213 30.09 2.92 9.23
CA GLU A 213 31.40 2.49 8.76
C GLU A 213 31.30 1.72 7.43
N THR A 214 30.28 0.87 7.29
CA THR A 214 30.07 0.02 6.11
C THR A 214 29.41 0.78 4.96
N HIS A 215 28.51 1.74 5.27
CA HIS A 215 27.73 2.54 4.33
C HIS A 215 27.93 4.05 4.56
N PRO A 216 29.15 4.58 4.37
CA PRO A 216 29.50 5.95 4.80
C PRO A 216 28.83 7.06 3.98
N ARG A 217 28.10 6.72 2.91
CA ARG A 217 27.41 7.68 2.03
C ARG A 217 25.90 7.66 2.20
N ASP A 218 25.38 6.77 3.04
CA ASP A 218 23.94 6.58 3.23
C ASP A 218 23.42 7.38 4.41
N ASP A 219 22.18 7.84 4.31
CA ASP A 219 21.45 8.35 5.47
C ASP A 219 21.31 7.22 6.50
N LEU A 220 21.49 7.53 7.77
CA LEU A 220 21.43 6.55 8.83
C LEU A 220 20.06 6.51 9.48
N THR A 221 19.35 5.38 9.31
CA THR A 221 18.11 5.10 10.05
C THR A 221 18.39 4.00 11.09
N VAL A 222 18.38 4.37 12.37
CA VAL A 222 18.68 3.47 13.50
C VAL A 222 17.40 2.90 14.09
N LEU A 223 17.33 1.58 14.25
CA LEU A 223 16.28 0.88 14.96
C LEU A 223 16.56 0.89 16.47
N VAL A 224 15.61 1.39 17.28
CA VAL A 224 15.88 1.72 18.69
C VAL A 224 15.08 0.92 19.73
N ASP A 225 14.19 0.02 19.29
CA ASP A 225 13.28 -0.72 20.18
C ASP A 225 13.80 -2.11 20.62
N TYR A 226 14.97 -2.56 20.13
CA TYR A 226 15.46 -3.92 20.38
C TYR A 226 15.64 -4.24 21.88
N TYR A 227 16.09 -3.27 22.66
CA TYR A 227 16.33 -3.40 24.10
C TYR A 227 15.27 -2.68 24.96
N ALA A 228 14.14 -2.24 24.37
CA ALA A 228 13.13 -1.41 25.03
C ALA A 228 13.73 -0.13 25.65
N ARG A 229 14.66 0.51 24.93
CA ARG A 229 15.41 1.72 25.31
C ARG A 229 15.36 2.77 24.20
N GLU A 230 14.20 2.93 23.64
CA GLU A 230 13.98 3.72 22.41
C GLU A 230 14.54 5.14 22.54
N PHE A 231 14.29 5.79 23.67
CA PHE A 231 14.68 7.19 23.89
C PHE A 231 16.11 7.33 24.37
N SER A 232 16.53 6.47 25.28
CA SER A 232 17.90 6.46 25.81
C SER A 232 18.92 6.11 24.73
N ASP A 233 18.66 5.07 23.93
CA ASP A 233 19.55 4.65 22.85
C ASP A 233 19.56 5.70 21.72
N ALA A 234 18.44 6.34 21.40
CA ALA A 234 18.41 7.44 20.44
C ALA A 234 19.30 8.61 20.84
N LEU A 235 19.27 9.01 22.12
CA LEU A 235 20.15 10.06 22.65
C LEU A 235 21.62 9.65 22.62
N GLU A 236 21.94 8.40 22.91
CA GLU A 236 23.31 7.88 22.86
C GLU A 236 23.86 7.94 21.43
N VAL A 237 23.07 7.49 20.45
CA VAL A 237 23.42 7.57 19.02
C VAL A 237 23.54 9.03 18.56
N CYS A 238 22.63 9.94 18.96
CA CYS A 238 22.72 11.35 18.61
C CYS A 238 24.03 11.96 19.09
N ARG A 239 24.43 11.72 20.36
CA ARG A 239 25.69 12.26 20.91
C ARG A 239 26.89 11.81 20.11
N TRP A 240 26.95 10.53 19.76
CA TRP A 240 28.00 10.00 18.90
C TRP A 240 27.95 10.61 17.50
N TRP A 241 26.77 10.60 16.83
CA TRP A 241 26.61 11.07 15.44
C TRP A 241 27.04 12.52 15.27
N TYR A 242 26.54 13.41 16.09
CA TYR A 242 26.81 14.84 15.99
C TYR A 242 28.17 15.27 16.52
N LYS A 243 28.80 14.47 17.39
CA LYS A 243 30.11 14.75 17.93
C LYS A 243 31.25 14.16 17.07
N ASP A 244 31.13 12.86 16.72
CA ASP A 244 32.24 12.10 16.18
C ASP A 244 32.14 11.90 14.67
N MET A 245 30.93 11.93 14.07
CA MET A 245 30.68 11.66 12.66
C MET A 245 30.50 12.91 11.78
N ARG A 246 30.61 14.12 12.33
CA ARG A 246 30.56 15.34 11.51
C ARG A 246 31.72 15.29 10.50
N PRO A 247 31.42 15.35 9.17
CA PRO A 247 32.47 15.39 8.18
C PRO A 247 33.40 16.57 8.46
N ALA A 248 34.71 16.33 8.44
CA ALA A 248 35.73 17.37 8.63
C ALA A 248 35.74 18.41 7.48
N ASP A 249 35.08 18.10 6.36
CA ASP A 249 34.96 18.97 5.21
C ASP A 249 33.49 19.24 4.82
N PRO A 250 32.97 20.45 5.14
CA PRO A 250 31.61 20.84 4.77
C PRO A 250 31.37 20.95 3.26
N ALA A 251 32.40 21.03 2.44
CA ALA A 251 32.28 21.22 1.00
C ALA A 251 32.02 19.90 0.23
N SER A 252 32.32 18.75 0.82
CA SER A 252 32.17 17.44 0.19
C SER A 252 30.92 16.67 0.62
N ALA A 253 30.12 17.20 1.55
CA ALA A 253 29.05 16.45 2.19
C ALA A 253 27.67 17.03 1.87
N ARG A 254 26.88 16.33 1.07
CA ARG A 254 25.45 16.25 1.32
C ARG A 254 25.32 15.91 2.82
N ALA A 255 24.68 16.78 3.60
CA ALA A 255 24.46 16.49 5.02
C ALA A 255 23.64 15.21 5.14
N LEU A 256 24.28 14.14 5.63
CA LEU A 256 23.60 12.86 5.88
C LEU A 256 22.55 13.05 6.96
N ALA A 257 21.36 12.49 6.74
CA ALA A 257 20.28 12.55 7.70
C ALA A 257 20.41 11.42 8.72
N LEU A 258 20.10 11.76 9.99
CA LEU A 258 19.93 10.77 11.06
C LEU A 258 18.43 10.60 11.33
N ALA A 259 17.97 9.38 11.40
CA ALA A 259 16.59 9.03 11.74
C ALA A 259 16.55 7.89 12.74
N PHE A 260 15.51 7.89 13.58
CA PHE A 260 15.25 6.81 14.55
C PHE A 260 13.97 6.11 14.19
N ARG A 261 14.06 4.79 13.94
CA ARG A 261 12.91 3.94 13.65
C ARG A 261 12.41 3.30 14.94
N ILE A 262 11.19 3.65 15.31
CA ILE A 262 10.43 3.02 16.37
C ILE A 262 9.60 1.90 15.74
N ASP A 263 9.79 0.67 16.20
CA ASP A 263 9.08 -0.55 15.75
C ASP A 263 8.56 -1.35 16.95
N THR A 264 8.41 -0.70 18.11
CA THR A 264 8.06 -1.27 19.42
C THR A 264 6.98 -2.33 19.29
N HIS A 265 7.22 -3.50 19.90
CA HIS A 265 6.32 -4.65 19.84
C HIS A 265 4.90 -4.31 20.32
N GLY A 266 3.89 -4.81 19.63
CA GLY A 266 2.49 -4.46 19.86
C GLY A 266 1.92 -4.77 21.25
N GLU A 267 2.65 -5.49 22.11
CA GLU A 267 2.28 -5.80 23.50
C GLU A 267 3.11 -5.05 24.53
N CYS A 268 4.09 -4.26 24.10
CA CYS A 268 4.98 -3.48 24.98
C CYS A 268 4.74 -1.97 24.84
N TYR A 269 4.85 -1.26 25.92
CA TYR A 269 4.98 0.21 25.86
C TYR A 269 6.42 0.59 25.48
N ALA A 270 6.58 1.73 24.82
CA ALA A 270 7.91 2.29 24.59
C ALA A 270 8.53 2.72 25.93
N GLU A 271 9.86 2.81 25.98
CA GLU A 271 10.67 3.06 27.16
C GLU A 271 10.03 4.06 28.14
N GLY A 272 9.80 3.60 29.39
CA GLY A 272 9.30 4.43 30.47
C GLY A 272 7.90 5.00 30.28
N LEU A 273 7.11 4.47 29.35
CA LEU A 273 5.70 4.79 29.20
C LEU A 273 4.82 3.67 29.77
N ASP A 274 3.66 4.05 30.25
CA ASP A 274 2.52 3.23 30.55
C ASP A 274 1.25 3.88 29.99
N TYR A 275 0.08 3.35 30.28
CA TYR A 275 -1.18 3.93 29.79
C TYR A 275 -1.44 5.33 30.32
N GLU A 276 -1.27 5.54 31.63
CA GLU A 276 -1.58 6.82 32.29
C GLU A 276 -0.64 7.92 31.81
N GLN A 277 0.66 7.64 31.77
CA GLN A 277 1.66 8.58 31.26
C GLN A 277 1.44 8.89 29.78
N SER A 278 1.07 7.89 28.99
CA SER A 278 0.75 8.06 27.56
C SER A 278 -0.50 8.92 27.36
N ALA A 279 -1.54 8.73 28.17
CA ALA A 279 -2.77 9.50 28.09
C ALA A 279 -2.54 10.97 28.48
N GLU A 280 -1.81 11.20 29.56
CA GLU A 280 -1.41 12.56 29.99
C GLU A 280 -0.57 13.26 28.92
N LEU A 281 0.42 12.56 28.35
CA LEU A 281 1.31 13.10 27.32
C LEU A 281 0.52 13.54 26.07
N VAL A 282 -0.41 12.72 25.59
CA VAL A 282 -1.22 13.05 24.43
C VAL A 282 -2.24 14.13 24.73
N ALA A 283 -2.87 14.14 25.92
CA ALA A 283 -3.78 15.22 26.33
C ALA A 283 -3.06 16.57 26.36
N ASN A 284 -1.86 16.62 26.94
CA ASN A 284 -1.00 17.82 26.95
C ASN A 284 -0.61 18.26 25.53
N TRP A 285 -0.26 17.32 24.65
CA TRP A 285 0.07 17.58 23.24
C TRP A 285 -1.09 18.19 22.45
N LEU A 286 -2.30 17.71 22.70
CA LEU A 286 -3.53 18.19 22.05
C LEU A 286 -4.14 19.42 22.74
N HIS A 287 -3.57 19.86 23.87
CA HIS A 287 -4.09 20.94 24.69
C HIS A 287 -5.52 20.70 25.20
N VAL A 288 -5.80 19.47 25.65
CA VAL A 288 -7.08 19.06 26.23
C VAL A 288 -6.90 18.56 27.67
N LEU A 289 -8.01 18.44 28.42
CA LEU A 289 -7.96 18.21 29.88
C LEU A 289 -7.61 16.76 30.26
N ASN A 290 -8.00 15.79 29.42
CA ASN A 290 -7.87 14.37 29.77
C ASN A 290 -7.95 13.47 28.53
N GLU A 291 -7.81 12.16 28.76
CA GLU A 291 -7.87 11.15 27.69
C GLU A 291 -9.21 11.12 26.92
N TYR A 292 -10.32 11.37 27.62
CA TYR A 292 -11.65 11.38 27.00
C TYR A 292 -11.75 12.49 25.94
N GLU A 293 -11.29 13.68 26.28
CA GLU A 293 -11.25 14.80 25.35
C GLU A 293 -10.23 14.59 24.24
N ALA A 294 -9.10 13.93 24.51
CA ALA A 294 -8.13 13.57 23.48
C ALA A 294 -8.72 12.62 22.45
N VAL A 295 -9.44 11.59 22.89
CA VAL A 295 -10.14 10.65 21.99
C VAL A 295 -11.22 11.38 21.18
N ARG A 296 -12.02 12.25 21.82
CA ARG A 296 -13.06 13.05 21.17
C ARG A 296 -12.47 13.99 20.11
N ALA A 297 -11.39 14.68 20.43
CA ALA A 297 -10.70 15.59 19.51
C ALA A 297 -10.17 14.90 18.26
N VAL A 298 -9.65 13.67 18.41
CA VAL A 298 -9.09 12.88 17.30
C VAL A 298 -10.18 12.21 16.47
N MET A 299 -11.28 11.78 17.08
CA MET A 299 -12.41 11.17 16.36
C MET A 299 -13.28 12.17 15.62
N GLY A 300 -13.42 13.39 16.14
CA GLY A 300 -14.43 14.38 15.75
C GLY A 300 -15.75 14.16 16.52
N GLU A 301 -16.49 15.25 16.74
CA GLU A 301 -17.69 15.24 17.59
C GLU A 301 -18.79 14.30 17.08
N GLU A 302 -19.13 14.39 15.80
CA GLU A 302 -20.19 13.57 15.19
C GLU A 302 -19.89 12.07 15.27
N ALA A 303 -18.61 11.70 15.09
CA ALA A 303 -18.19 10.31 15.19
C ALA A 303 -18.19 9.81 16.64
N TYR A 304 -18.00 10.67 17.63
CA TYR A 304 -17.91 10.30 19.05
C TYR A 304 -19.27 9.97 19.67
N ASP A 305 -20.34 10.60 19.21
CA ASP A 305 -21.68 10.52 19.81
C ASP A 305 -22.57 9.38 19.28
N SER A 306 -22.09 8.61 18.30
CA SER A 306 -22.88 7.49 17.76
C SER A 306 -22.75 6.19 18.56
N ASP A 307 -23.86 5.45 18.73
CA ASP A 307 -23.96 4.23 19.58
C ASP A 307 -23.09 3.04 19.14
N THR A 308 -22.56 3.04 17.91
CA THR A 308 -21.73 1.95 17.35
C THR A 308 -20.27 1.95 17.87
N LEU A 309 -19.93 2.72 18.90
CA LEU A 309 -18.62 3.33 19.03
C LEU A 309 -17.70 2.82 20.13
N ASN A 310 -18.09 1.93 21.00
CA ASN A 310 -17.14 1.48 22.03
C ASN A 310 -15.92 0.78 21.43
N ILE A 311 -16.13 -0.08 20.42
CA ILE A 311 -15.03 -0.78 19.72
C ILE A 311 -14.12 0.22 18.99
N VAL A 312 -14.68 1.27 18.37
CA VAL A 312 -13.88 2.29 17.69
C VAL A 312 -13.12 3.14 18.69
N LYS A 313 -13.75 3.53 19.80
CA LYS A 313 -13.10 4.28 20.90
C LYS A 313 -11.91 3.50 21.47
N ASP A 314 -12.04 2.21 21.67
CA ASP A 314 -10.95 1.38 22.16
C ASP A 314 -9.81 1.24 21.15
N ARG A 315 -10.14 1.14 19.86
CA ARG A 315 -9.11 1.18 18.80
C ARG A 315 -8.39 2.53 18.76
N VAL A 316 -9.11 3.64 18.94
CA VAL A 316 -8.50 4.97 19.01
C VAL A 316 -7.60 5.09 20.24
N ARG A 317 -8.07 4.69 21.44
CA ARG A 317 -7.25 4.66 22.66
C ARG A 317 -5.97 3.87 22.45
N LYS A 318 -6.06 2.69 21.82
CA LYS A 318 -4.88 1.88 21.52
C LYS A 318 -3.89 2.61 20.61
N VAL A 319 -4.35 3.33 19.60
CA VAL A 319 -3.47 4.10 18.72
C VAL A 319 -2.87 5.31 19.44
N LEU A 320 -3.62 5.98 20.28
CA LEU A 320 -3.15 7.19 20.97
C LEU A 320 -2.23 6.87 22.14
N PHE A 321 -2.65 5.95 23.02
CA PHE A 321 -2.06 5.72 24.35
C PHE A 321 -1.55 4.31 24.58
N GLY A 322 -1.84 3.38 23.66
CA GLY A 322 -1.60 1.95 23.89
C GLY A 322 -0.17 1.51 23.64
N THR A 323 0.00 0.19 23.73
CA THR A 323 1.25 -0.52 23.43
C THR A 323 1.61 -0.48 21.95
N GLY A 324 2.85 -0.78 21.62
CA GLY A 324 3.42 -0.66 20.28
C GLY A 324 3.77 0.78 19.93
N VAL A 325 3.88 1.05 18.63
CA VAL A 325 4.12 2.41 18.14
C VAL A 325 2.83 3.21 18.20
N SER A 326 2.65 4.01 19.25
CA SER A 326 1.50 4.87 19.52
C SER A 326 1.82 6.34 19.22
N VAL A 327 0.80 7.19 19.22
CA VAL A 327 0.98 8.64 19.17
C VAL A 327 1.85 9.12 20.33
N ALA A 328 1.62 8.59 21.55
CA ALA A 328 2.41 8.91 22.73
C ALA A 328 3.90 8.60 22.53
N SER A 329 4.25 7.43 21.94
CA SER A 329 5.65 7.04 21.75
C SER A 329 6.41 7.99 20.83
N VAL A 330 5.78 8.46 19.73
CA VAL A 330 6.44 9.42 18.82
C VAL A 330 6.51 10.83 19.41
N ILE A 331 5.50 11.27 20.18
CA ILE A 331 5.57 12.53 20.92
C ILE A 331 6.72 12.48 21.92
N LYS A 332 6.83 11.41 22.71
CA LYS A 332 7.91 11.23 23.69
C LYS A 332 9.28 11.26 23.01
N MET A 333 9.43 10.57 21.90
CA MET A 333 10.68 10.60 21.13
C MET A 333 11.02 12.03 20.68
N ARG A 334 10.07 12.77 20.10
CA ARG A 334 10.30 14.13 19.63
C ARG A 334 10.69 15.06 20.79
N GLN A 335 9.95 15.01 21.89
CA GLN A 335 10.27 15.80 23.08
C GLN A 335 11.66 15.48 23.66
N THR A 336 12.02 14.19 23.69
CA THR A 336 13.32 13.74 24.18
C THR A 336 14.46 14.27 23.30
N LEU A 337 14.33 14.19 21.98
CA LEU A 337 15.32 14.69 21.04
C LEU A 337 15.43 16.22 21.09
N ASP A 338 14.31 16.94 21.15
CA ASP A 338 14.27 18.40 21.19
C ASP A 338 14.87 18.96 22.49
N ALA A 339 14.53 18.36 23.63
CA ALA A 339 15.08 18.74 24.93
C ALA A 339 16.62 18.57 25.00
N ALA A 340 17.16 17.65 24.21
CA ALA A 340 18.61 17.43 24.09
C ALA A 340 19.27 18.25 22.97
N GLY A 341 18.50 19.07 22.22
CA GLY A 341 19.00 19.92 21.14
C GLY A 341 19.17 19.21 19.78
N PHE A 342 18.62 17.99 19.61
CA PHE A 342 18.73 17.20 18.37
C PHE A 342 17.50 17.35 17.46
N ASN A 343 17.05 18.57 17.22
CA ASN A 343 15.80 18.89 16.50
C ASN A 343 15.81 18.44 15.02
N SER A 344 16.99 18.24 14.43
CA SER A 344 17.15 17.78 13.04
C SER A 344 17.04 16.27 12.88
N ALA A 345 17.10 15.51 13.96
CA ALA A 345 16.91 14.06 13.91
C ALA A 345 15.46 13.71 13.58
N ARG A 346 15.26 12.82 12.59
CA ARG A 346 13.94 12.43 12.09
C ARG A 346 13.39 11.23 12.85
N ILE A 347 12.07 11.10 12.87
CA ILE A 347 11.34 9.99 13.49
C ILE A 347 10.69 9.15 12.39
N VAL A 348 11.00 7.87 12.37
CA VAL A 348 10.39 6.86 11.50
C VAL A 348 9.51 5.95 12.35
N GLY A 349 8.22 5.88 12.03
CA GLY A 349 7.30 4.92 12.63
C GLY A 349 7.15 3.69 11.73
N SER A 350 7.21 2.50 12.32
CA SER A 350 6.81 1.24 11.64
C SER A 350 5.90 0.41 12.56
N SER A 351 5.55 -0.82 12.19
CA SER A 351 4.60 -1.67 12.93
C SER A 351 3.13 -1.24 12.82
N GLY A 352 2.40 -1.93 11.93
CA GLY A 352 0.94 -1.91 11.85
C GLY A 352 0.31 -0.55 11.49
N PHE A 353 0.97 0.26 10.68
CA PHE A 353 0.38 1.51 10.17
C PHE A 353 -0.65 1.21 9.08
N THR A 354 -1.88 0.90 9.50
CA THR A 354 -3.07 0.77 8.63
C THR A 354 -3.61 2.16 8.23
N PRO A 355 -4.51 2.25 7.23
CA PRO A 355 -5.19 3.51 6.92
C PRO A 355 -5.87 4.15 8.15
N PHE A 356 -6.48 3.33 9.02
CA PHE A 356 -7.07 3.81 10.26
C PHE A 356 -6.03 4.44 11.20
N LYS A 357 -4.90 3.77 11.43
CA LYS A 357 -3.82 4.28 12.29
C LYS A 357 -3.23 5.57 11.72
N CYS A 358 -2.99 5.64 10.42
CA CYS A 358 -2.53 6.86 9.76
C CYS A 358 -3.48 8.03 9.94
N LYS A 359 -4.79 7.80 9.80
CA LYS A 359 -5.82 8.82 10.05
C LYS A 359 -5.77 9.35 11.49
N MET A 360 -5.64 8.47 12.48
CA MET A 360 -5.55 8.88 13.89
C MET A 360 -4.26 9.67 14.18
N PHE A 361 -3.13 9.25 13.60
CA PHE A 361 -1.86 9.99 13.69
C PHE A 361 -1.98 11.38 13.06
N GLY A 362 -2.67 11.50 11.92
CA GLY A 362 -2.93 12.78 11.26
C GLY A 362 -3.79 13.71 12.10
N HIS A 363 -4.90 13.21 12.64
CA HIS A 363 -5.79 14.00 13.50
C HIS A 363 -5.10 14.42 14.81
N ALA A 364 -4.26 13.54 15.38
CA ALA A 364 -3.46 13.86 16.57
C ALA A 364 -2.26 14.76 16.25
N ARG A 365 -1.97 15.07 14.99
CA ARG A 365 -0.76 15.81 14.55
C ARG A 365 0.51 15.21 15.12
N ALA A 366 0.59 13.87 15.13
CA ALA A 366 1.72 13.14 15.67
C ALA A 366 3.03 13.54 14.96
N PRO A 367 4.12 13.83 15.69
CA PRO A 367 5.38 14.33 15.11
C PRO A 367 6.23 13.19 14.52
N VAL A 368 5.74 12.56 13.44
CA VAL A 368 6.43 11.54 12.69
C VAL A 368 6.81 12.08 11.31
N ASP A 369 8.02 11.78 10.85
CA ASP A 369 8.54 12.27 9.57
C ASP A 369 8.36 11.24 8.44
N VAL A 370 8.52 9.95 8.78
CA VAL A 370 8.44 8.85 7.81
C VAL A 370 7.66 7.68 8.42
N ILE A 371 6.85 7.02 7.61
CA ILE A 371 6.18 5.76 7.98
C ILE A 371 6.63 4.64 7.04
N GLY A 372 7.21 3.59 7.62
CA GLY A 372 7.45 2.33 6.93
C GLY A 372 6.27 1.37 7.12
N THR A 373 5.57 1.00 6.06
CA THR A 373 4.38 0.17 6.19
C THR A 373 4.15 -0.77 5.02
N GLY A 374 3.57 -1.93 5.32
CA GLY A 374 2.96 -2.83 4.33
C GLY A 374 1.44 -2.88 4.45
N SER A 375 0.84 -2.14 5.38
CA SER A 375 -0.60 -2.26 5.69
C SER A 375 -1.51 -1.45 4.75
N PHE A 376 -0.99 -1.01 3.60
CA PHE A 376 -1.81 -0.54 2.48
C PHE A 376 -2.39 -1.69 1.65
N ILE A 377 -1.85 -2.90 1.78
CA ILE A 377 -2.48 -4.09 1.21
C ILE A 377 -3.87 -4.31 1.83
N PRO A 378 -4.79 -5.02 1.16
CA PRO A 378 -6.10 -5.34 1.72
C PRO A 378 -6.00 -6.07 3.07
N GLU A 379 -6.80 -5.65 4.05
CA GLU A 379 -6.85 -6.31 5.37
C GLU A 379 -7.47 -7.71 5.28
N ALA A 380 -8.42 -7.89 4.35
CA ALA A 380 -9.05 -9.18 4.08
C ALA A 380 -9.04 -9.47 2.57
N PHE A 381 -8.74 -10.70 2.18
CA PHE A 381 -8.74 -11.10 0.76
C PHE A 381 -10.08 -10.86 0.07
N GLY A 382 -11.21 -10.97 0.79
CA GLY A 382 -12.54 -10.69 0.26
C GLY A 382 -12.71 -9.27 -0.30
N GLU A 383 -11.91 -8.31 0.15
CA GLU A 383 -11.93 -6.95 -0.38
C GLU A 383 -11.42 -6.86 -1.83
N THR A 384 -10.58 -7.81 -2.25
CA THR A 384 -9.99 -7.85 -3.58
C THR A 384 -10.87 -8.56 -4.61
N PHE A 385 -12.03 -9.11 -4.22
CA PHE A 385 -12.88 -9.87 -5.11
C PHE A 385 -13.52 -8.97 -6.16
N ALA A 386 -12.85 -8.84 -7.29
CA ALA A 386 -13.40 -8.24 -8.49
C ALA A 386 -14.39 -9.20 -9.15
N THR A 387 -15.37 -8.65 -9.85
CA THR A 387 -16.39 -9.41 -10.59
C THR A 387 -16.45 -8.88 -12.01
N ALA A 388 -16.60 -9.80 -12.97
CA ALA A 388 -16.95 -9.50 -14.34
C ALA A 388 -18.32 -10.11 -14.65
N ASP A 389 -19.21 -9.32 -15.22
CA ASP A 389 -20.49 -9.82 -15.73
C ASP A 389 -20.64 -9.41 -17.21
N ILE A 390 -21.13 -10.34 -18.04
CA ILE A 390 -21.51 -10.02 -19.41
C ILE A 390 -22.86 -9.30 -19.36
N PHE A 391 -22.96 -8.19 -20.07
CA PHE A 391 -24.22 -7.41 -20.17
C PHE A 391 -24.69 -7.16 -21.59
N MET A 392 -23.90 -7.60 -22.61
CA MET A 392 -24.29 -7.57 -24.04
C MET A 392 -23.84 -8.85 -24.74
N TYR A 393 -24.68 -9.37 -25.62
CA TYR A 393 -24.44 -10.48 -26.53
C TYR A 393 -24.84 -10.07 -27.94
N ASP A 394 -23.93 -10.10 -28.90
CA ASP A 394 -24.13 -9.70 -30.32
C ASP A 394 -24.80 -8.31 -30.47
N GLY A 395 -24.47 -7.36 -29.56
CA GLY A 395 -25.02 -6.00 -29.55
C GLY A 395 -26.36 -5.85 -28.80
N GLU A 396 -26.97 -6.95 -28.37
CA GLU A 396 -28.19 -6.94 -27.58
C GLU A 396 -27.93 -6.97 -26.08
N PHE A 397 -28.72 -6.21 -25.31
CA PHE A 397 -28.60 -6.14 -23.86
C PHE A 397 -29.17 -7.42 -23.23
N GLY A 398 -28.29 -8.20 -22.57
CA GLY A 398 -28.68 -9.41 -21.88
C GLY A 398 -27.90 -9.51 -20.55
N ILE A 399 -28.58 -9.26 -19.44
CA ILE A 399 -27.94 -9.15 -18.15
C ILE A 399 -28.49 -10.14 -17.14
N LYS A 400 -27.63 -10.64 -16.27
CA LYS A 400 -28.00 -11.49 -15.13
C LYS A 400 -28.93 -10.74 -14.18
N VAL A 401 -30.01 -11.38 -13.75
CA VAL A 401 -30.95 -10.86 -12.75
C VAL A 401 -30.21 -10.40 -11.48
N GLY A 402 -30.53 -9.18 -11.01
CA GLY A 402 -29.92 -8.53 -9.87
C GLY A 402 -28.67 -7.70 -10.21
N ARG A 403 -28.29 -7.60 -11.49
CA ARG A 403 -27.17 -6.79 -11.99
C ARG A 403 -27.60 -5.60 -12.83
N GLU A 404 -28.88 -5.41 -13.04
CA GLU A 404 -29.45 -4.41 -13.95
C GLU A 404 -29.01 -2.98 -13.60
N LYS A 405 -28.98 -2.66 -12.30
CA LYS A 405 -28.58 -1.33 -11.81
C LYS A 405 -27.11 -0.99 -12.09
N LEU A 406 -26.22 -2.01 -12.09
CA LEU A 406 -24.80 -1.80 -12.33
C LEU A 406 -24.51 -1.27 -13.73
N PHE A 407 -25.25 -1.73 -14.73
CA PHE A 407 -25.00 -1.48 -16.15
C PHE A 407 -26.06 -0.60 -16.80
N GLN A 408 -27.01 -0.06 -16.03
CA GLN A 408 -28.13 0.74 -16.55
C GLN A 408 -27.67 1.97 -17.35
N GLY A 409 -26.55 2.60 -16.94
CA GLY A 409 -25.95 3.73 -17.64
C GLY A 409 -25.08 3.36 -18.85
N LEU A 410 -24.90 2.07 -19.14
CA LEU A 410 -24.10 1.55 -20.26
C LEU A 410 -24.97 0.94 -21.37
N LYS A 411 -26.28 1.13 -21.31
CA LYS A 411 -27.18 0.78 -22.42
C LYS A 411 -26.81 1.61 -23.65
N PRO A 412 -26.81 1.00 -24.86
CA PRO A 412 -26.57 1.71 -26.11
C PRO A 412 -27.52 2.88 -26.30
#